data_dc904919de96bd6c66acfd615d2bec10
#
_entry.id   dc904919de96bd6c66acfd615d2bec10
#
_cell.length_a   1.000
_cell.length_b   1.000
_cell.length_c   1.000
_cell.angle_alpha   90.00
_cell.angle_beta   90.00
_cell.angle_gamma   90.00
#
_symmetry.space_group_name_H-M   'P 1'
#
loop_
_entity.id
_entity.type
_entity.pdbx_description
1 polymer ?
#
loop_
_entity_poly.entity_id
_entity_poly.type
_entity_poly.pdbx_seq_one_letter_code
_entity_poly.pdbx_strand_id
1 'polypeptide(L)'
;MKLLVISQYFSPDITAAAYRISETVDGLNKNGIDVFVITSTPHKSNADSNFKNDEEYIIRIKIPFFRKQTKITYLYQYISFTLKSIIKSLNLRKHFKYDIVLVSSPPITIAFVAFIVKFITKKPLIFDIRDIWPDSAVAIKKLSKKGLVYNFFKKVEKYIYTKSDYLTCVAEPMRDYIRNLSQKDNIKVIYNGVTDELLNLNTNKSKFDYEKDFFYTYAGNIGHAQDIITVVKAFSKFLSENKNKNCYLNLIGNGPEKENVMNFSRNLFGNERIIFKEEVQKKELRKELLFSHVLIIPLIKSDIFKLTIPSKVFDYMTFQIPIISTISGEGRQILSKSKSNINPKLTVDDLTESFSDMYMNYEKYNTYSTQNKLIVQKYTRTNSNIEFIKILNEINK
;
A
#
# COMPACT_ATOMS: atom_id res chain seq x y z
N MET A 1 21.08 20.65 2.88
CA MET A 1 20.90 19.76 1.71
C MET A 1 19.49 19.94 1.19
N LYS A 2 19.35 20.08 -0.13
CA LYS A 2 18.06 20.36 -0.79
C LYS A 2 17.63 19.19 -1.65
N LEU A 3 16.44 18.65 -1.38
CA LEU A 3 15.90 17.47 -2.06
C LEU A 3 14.66 17.83 -2.89
N LEU A 4 14.65 17.43 -4.15
CA LEU A 4 13.43 17.45 -4.97
C LEU A 4 12.77 16.09 -4.93
N VAL A 5 11.55 16.04 -4.43
CA VAL A 5 10.69 14.83 -4.42
C VAL A 5 9.65 14.94 -5.53
N ILE A 6 9.55 13.92 -6.37
CA ILE A 6 8.53 13.83 -7.42
C ILE A 6 7.71 12.57 -7.19
N SER A 7 6.44 12.76 -6.87
CA SER A 7 5.48 11.67 -6.66
C SER A 7 4.10 12.09 -7.17
N GLN A 8 3.42 11.25 -7.92
CA GLN A 8 2.07 11.59 -8.40
C GLN A 8 1.07 11.66 -7.25
N TYR A 9 1.22 10.81 -6.24
CA TYR A 9 0.34 10.73 -5.08
C TYR A 9 1.01 11.39 -3.87
N PHE A 10 0.29 12.27 -3.20
CA PHE A 10 0.74 12.97 -2.00
C PHE A 10 -0.47 13.35 -1.15
N SER A 11 -0.28 13.64 0.14
CA SER A 11 -1.36 14.14 0.99
C SER A 11 -2.09 15.30 0.29
N PRO A 12 -3.43 15.35 0.32
CA PRO A 12 -4.37 14.56 1.12
C PRO A 12 -4.98 13.36 0.39
N ASP A 13 -4.41 12.89 -0.70
CA ASP A 13 -4.87 11.63 -1.30
C ASP A 13 -4.88 10.50 -0.26
N ILE A 14 -5.98 9.75 -0.18
CA ILE A 14 -6.19 8.65 0.76
C ILE A 14 -5.62 7.34 0.16
N THR A 15 -4.34 7.31 -0.19
CA THR A 15 -3.68 6.12 -0.71
C THR A 15 -2.45 5.76 0.11
N ALA A 16 -2.10 4.47 0.20
CA ALA A 16 -0.88 4.04 0.87
C ALA A 16 0.37 4.71 0.27
N ALA A 17 0.33 5.02 -1.03
CA ALA A 17 1.39 5.75 -1.71
C ALA A 17 1.52 7.18 -1.20
N ALA A 18 0.40 7.91 -1.13
CA ALA A 18 0.38 9.28 -0.66
C ALA A 18 0.83 9.37 0.80
N TYR A 19 0.27 8.54 1.68
CA TYR A 19 0.64 8.54 3.09
C TYR A 19 2.13 8.32 3.31
N ARG A 20 2.71 7.30 2.65
CA ARG A 20 4.12 7.01 2.82
C ARG A 20 5.01 8.17 2.41
N ILE A 21 4.81 8.72 1.21
CA ILE A 21 5.71 9.76 0.70
C ILE A 21 5.55 11.06 1.50
N SER A 22 4.34 11.41 1.94
CA SER A 22 4.10 12.56 2.79
C SER A 22 4.80 12.42 4.14
N GLU A 23 4.66 11.29 4.82
CA GLU A 23 5.33 11.02 6.08
C GLU A 23 6.86 10.94 5.93
N THR A 24 7.36 10.51 4.76
CA THR A 24 8.79 10.55 4.46
C THR A 24 9.26 12.00 4.32
N VAL A 25 8.55 12.84 3.58
CA VAL A 25 8.87 14.27 3.42
C VAL A 25 8.84 14.98 4.76
N ASP A 26 7.80 14.76 5.56
CA ASP A 26 7.68 15.34 6.90
C ASP A 26 8.87 14.93 7.81
N GLY A 27 9.23 13.66 7.76
CA GLY A 27 10.37 13.16 8.51
C GLY A 27 11.71 13.74 8.07
N LEU A 28 11.92 13.92 6.77
CA LEU A 28 13.13 14.55 6.22
C LEU A 28 13.20 16.03 6.60
N ASN A 29 12.09 16.77 6.48
CA ASN A 29 12.02 18.19 6.89
C ASN A 29 12.34 18.35 8.39
N LYS A 30 11.79 17.50 9.27
CA LYS A 30 12.08 17.50 10.71
C LYS A 30 13.56 17.25 11.03
N ASN A 31 14.29 16.61 10.12
CA ASN A 31 15.72 16.34 10.25
C ASN A 31 16.59 17.35 9.48
N GLY A 32 16.08 18.53 9.14
CA GLY A 32 16.84 19.63 8.55
C GLY A 32 17.19 19.47 7.07
N ILE A 33 16.43 18.64 6.33
CA ILE A 33 16.55 18.51 4.89
C ILE A 33 15.49 19.38 4.23
N ASP A 34 15.89 20.37 3.42
CA ASP A 34 14.95 21.21 2.68
C ASP A 34 14.33 20.41 1.53
N VAL A 35 13.06 20.05 1.66
CA VAL A 35 12.37 19.24 0.66
C VAL A 35 11.39 20.07 -0.15
N PHE A 36 11.48 19.98 -1.48
CA PHE A 36 10.44 20.45 -2.41
C PHE A 36 9.73 19.28 -3.05
N VAL A 37 8.39 19.35 -3.13
CA VAL A 37 7.56 18.27 -3.65
C VAL A 37 6.86 18.72 -4.93
N ILE A 38 6.97 17.92 -5.98
CA ILE A 38 6.13 18.02 -7.18
C ILE A 38 5.16 16.84 -7.17
N THR A 39 3.87 17.16 -7.10
CA THR A 39 2.79 16.17 -7.04
C THR A 39 1.60 16.58 -7.90
N SER A 40 0.60 15.71 -8.04
CA SER A 40 -0.66 16.07 -8.68
C SER A 40 -1.63 16.73 -7.69
N THR A 41 -2.62 17.47 -8.24
CA THR A 41 -3.82 17.78 -7.47
C THR A 41 -4.49 16.47 -7.03
N PRO A 42 -5.08 16.41 -5.82
CA PRO A 42 -5.75 15.22 -5.33
C PRO A 42 -6.81 14.74 -6.31
N HIS A 43 -6.85 13.44 -6.55
CA HIS A 43 -7.76 12.87 -7.56
C HIS A 43 -8.31 11.49 -7.16
N LYS A 44 -7.90 10.97 -6.02
CA LYS A 44 -8.37 9.68 -5.47
C LYS A 44 -9.12 9.81 -4.15
N SER A 45 -9.35 11.02 -3.70
CA SER A 45 -10.18 11.29 -2.54
C SER A 45 -11.32 12.23 -2.95
N ASN A 46 -12.47 12.12 -2.30
CA ASN A 46 -13.51 13.15 -2.31
C ASN A 46 -13.06 14.40 -1.52
N ALA A 47 -11.75 14.65 -1.46
CA ALA A 47 -11.20 15.81 -0.80
C ALA A 47 -11.74 17.06 -1.48
N ASP A 48 -12.43 17.87 -0.68
CA ASP A 48 -13.07 19.12 -1.08
C ASP A 48 -12.18 19.94 -2.03
N SER A 49 -12.80 20.51 -3.05
CA SER A 49 -12.20 21.39 -4.04
C SER A 49 -11.57 22.68 -3.45
N ASN A 50 -11.67 22.90 -2.15
CA ASN A 50 -11.10 24.03 -1.41
C ASN A 50 -9.68 23.76 -0.88
N PHE A 51 -8.87 23.13 -1.71
CA PHE A 51 -7.46 22.95 -1.44
C PHE A 51 -6.74 24.29 -1.43
N LYS A 52 -6.40 24.80 -0.26
CA LYS A 52 -5.40 25.86 -0.16
C LYS A 52 -4.04 25.29 -0.46
N ASN A 53 -3.32 25.87 -1.42
CA ASN A 53 -1.88 25.62 -1.64
C ASN A 53 -1.11 26.32 -0.49
N ASP A 54 -1.24 25.84 0.75
CA ASP A 54 -0.74 26.54 1.92
C ASP A 54 0.72 26.19 2.28
N GLU A 55 1.38 25.35 1.48
CA GLU A 55 2.77 24.96 1.76
C GLU A 55 3.68 25.40 0.62
N GLU A 56 4.52 26.36 0.86
CA GLU A 56 5.48 26.95 -0.10
C GLU A 56 6.37 25.91 -0.81
N TYR A 57 6.54 24.74 -0.19
CA TYR A 57 7.40 23.67 -0.69
C TYR A 57 6.65 22.61 -1.54
N ILE A 58 5.32 22.74 -1.77
CA ILE A 58 4.54 21.78 -2.56
C ILE A 58 3.98 22.40 -3.83
N ILE A 59 4.44 21.91 -4.97
CA ILE A 59 3.92 22.27 -6.28
C ILE A 59 2.93 21.22 -6.75
N ARG A 60 1.65 21.60 -6.86
CA ARG A 60 0.59 20.72 -7.33
C ARG A 60 0.28 20.94 -8.81
N ILE A 61 0.43 19.87 -9.58
CA ILE A 61 0.15 19.85 -11.01
C ILE A 61 -1.32 19.50 -11.22
N LYS A 62 -2.07 20.40 -11.83
CA LYS A 62 -3.44 20.11 -12.27
C LYS A 62 -3.44 19.04 -13.36
N ILE A 63 -4.03 17.88 -13.04
CA ILE A 63 -4.29 16.80 -13.98
C ILE A 63 -5.79 16.75 -14.30
N PRO A 64 -6.18 16.34 -15.51
CA PRO A 64 -7.59 16.25 -15.88
C PRO A 64 -8.36 15.29 -14.98
N PHE A 65 -9.51 15.71 -14.50
CA PHE A 65 -10.44 14.87 -13.77
C PHE A 65 -11.47 14.26 -14.74
N PHE A 66 -11.74 12.96 -14.58
CA PHE A 66 -12.73 12.26 -15.37
C PHE A 66 -13.73 11.57 -14.43
N ARG A 67 -15.01 11.83 -14.60
CA ARG A 67 -16.08 11.17 -13.82
C ARG A 67 -16.06 9.66 -14.00
N LYS A 68 -15.83 9.20 -15.23
CA LYS A 68 -15.70 7.75 -15.55
C LYS A 68 -14.23 7.41 -15.77
N GLN A 69 -13.69 6.60 -14.87
CA GLN A 69 -12.31 6.15 -14.94
C GLN A 69 -12.21 4.93 -15.87
N THR A 70 -11.52 5.11 -17.00
CA THR A 70 -11.22 4.07 -17.97
C THR A 70 -9.70 3.90 -18.11
N LYS A 71 -9.25 2.83 -18.78
CA LYS A 71 -7.82 2.64 -19.06
C LYS A 71 -7.19 3.86 -19.79
N ILE A 72 -7.95 4.47 -20.70
CA ILE A 72 -7.51 5.62 -21.50
C ILE A 72 -7.39 6.87 -20.62
N THR A 73 -8.38 7.14 -19.76
CA THR A 73 -8.35 8.30 -18.86
C THR A 73 -7.22 8.19 -17.84
N TYR A 74 -6.93 7.01 -17.29
CA TYR A 74 -5.76 6.78 -16.45
C TYR A 74 -4.45 7.04 -17.19
N LEU A 75 -4.32 6.51 -18.41
CA LEU A 75 -3.12 6.72 -19.22
C LEU A 75 -2.91 8.22 -19.53
N TYR A 76 -3.98 8.93 -19.88
CA TYR A 76 -3.92 10.38 -20.12
C TYR A 76 -3.50 11.16 -18.87
N GLN A 77 -4.03 10.82 -17.70
CA GLN A 77 -3.62 11.40 -16.41
C GLN A 77 -2.12 11.17 -16.12
N TYR A 78 -1.63 9.96 -16.36
CA TYR A 78 -0.22 9.61 -16.15
C TYR A 78 0.71 10.36 -17.09
N ILE A 79 0.37 10.44 -18.38
CA ILE A 79 1.14 11.18 -19.38
C ILE A 79 1.12 12.68 -19.07
N SER A 80 -0.05 13.24 -18.74
CA SER A 80 -0.20 14.66 -18.39
C SER A 80 0.66 15.01 -17.15
N PHE A 81 0.62 14.18 -16.11
CA PHE A 81 1.46 14.37 -14.93
C PHE A 81 2.95 14.29 -15.29
N THR A 82 3.35 13.27 -16.05
CA THR A 82 4.74 13.06 -16.48
C THR A 82 5.30 14.29 -17.20
N LEU A 83 4.63 14.77 -18.25
CA LEU A 83 5.10 15.91 -19.06
C LEU A 83 5.18 17.20 -18.23
N LYS A 84 4.13 17.50 -17.47
CA LYS A 84 4.08 18.70 -16.64
C LYS A 84 5.12 18.66 -15.50
N SER A 85 5.38 17.48 -14.94
CA SER A 85 6.40 17.29 -13.89
C SER A 85 7.80 17.57 -14.40
N ILE A 86 8.13 17.14 -15.64
CA ILE A 86 9.41 17.45 -16.27
C ILE A 86 9.60 18.97 -16.37
N ILE A 87 8.61 19.66 -16.96
CA ILE A 87 8.69 21.13 -17.13
C ILE A 87 8.84 21.84 -15.78
N LYS A 88 8.02 21.44 -14.78
CA LYS A 88 8.07 22.06 -13.46
C LYS A 88 9.39 21.79 -12.74
N SER A 89 9.95 20.57 -12.84
CA SER A 89 11.24 20.23 -12.24
C SER A 89 12.39 21.06 -12.82
N LEU A 90 12.40 21.29 -14.14
CA LEU A 90 13.42 22.08 -14.81
C LEU A 90 13.28 23.58 -14.49
N ASN A 91 12.06 24.09 -14.42
CA ASN A 91 11.82 25.49 -14.06
C ASN A 91 12.14 25.75 -12.58
N LEU A 92 11.80 24.82 -11.69
CA LEU A 92 12.08 24.94 -10.27
C LEU A 92 13.58 25.10 -9.99
N ARG A 93 14.44 24.44 -10.78
CA ARG A 93 15.90 24.54 -10.64
C ARG A 93 16.45 25.99 -10.68
N LYS A 94 15.72 26.90 -11.32
CA LYS A 94 16.12 28.32 -11.40
C LYS A 94 15.99 29.03 -10.05
N HIS A 95 15.05 28.61 -9.21
CA HIS A 95 14.71 29.24 -7.95
C HIS A 95 15.15 28.39 -6.75
N PHE A 96 15.05 27.07 -6.87
CA PHE A 96 15.45 26.10 -5.86
C PHE A 96 16.54 25.18 -6.42
N LYS A 97 17.79 25.43 -6.04
CA LYS A 97 18.95 24.65 -6.48
C LYS A 97 19.01 23.35 -5.66
N TYR A 98 18.20 22.35 -6.03
CA TYR A 98 18.23 21.05 -5.37
C TYR A 98 19.51 20.27 -5.68
N ASP A 99 19.95 19.49 -4.69
CA ASP A 99 21.19 18.70 -4.74
C ASP A 99 20.91 17.29 -5.25
N ILE A 100 19.77 16.70 -4.86
CA ILE A 100 19.37 15.33 -5.12
C ILE A 100 17.91 15.30 -5.59
N VAL A 101 17.58 14.32 -6.44
CA VAL A 101 16.22 14.08 -6.91
C VAL A 101 15.74 12.70 -6.42
N LEU A 102 14.62 12.67 -5.73
CA LEU A 102 13.90 11.45 -5.33
C LEU A 102 12.63 11.31 -6.16
N VAL A 103 12.50 10.23 -6.90
CA VAL A 103 11.31 9.93 -7.70
C VAL A 103 10.66 8.64 -7.20
N SER A 104 9.39 8.73 -6.78
CA SER A 104 8.67 7.59 -6.21
C SER A 104 7.60 7.06 -7.17
N SER A 105 7.68 5.76 -7.50
CA SER A 105 6.65 5.03 -8.25
C SER A 105 5.56 4.46 -7.32
N PRO A 106 4.34 4.17 -7.76
CA PRO A 106 3.78 4.27 -9.10
C PRO A 106 3.37 5.70 -9.49
N PRO A 107 3.02 5.98 -10.75
CA PRO A 107 2.94 5.08 -11.92
C PRO A 107 4.31 4.85 -12.58
N ILE A 108 4.41 3.81 -13.43
CA ILE A 108 5.68 3.52 -14.15
C ILE A 108 6.11 4.68 -15.06
N THR A 109 5.17 5.47 -15.58
CA THR A 109 5.47 6.62 -16.44
C THR A 109 6.34 7.68 -15.76
N ILE A 110 6.39 7.70 -14.42
CA ILE A 110 7.28 8.60 -13.66
C ILE A 110 8.77 8.29 -13.89
N ALA A 111 9.10 7.09 -14.40
CA ALA A 111 10.45 6.75 -14.82
C ALA A 111 10.97 7.67 -15.92
N PHE A 112 10.11 8.17 -16.80
CA PHE A 112 10.50 9.16 -17.82
C PHE A 112 10.85 10.50 -17.18
N VAL A 113 10.12 10.92 -16.14
CA VAL A 113 10.47 12.13 -15.36
C VAL A 113 11.85 11.96 -14.75
N ALA A 114 12.06 10.84 -14.06
CA ALA A 114 13.32 10.51 -13.41
C ALA A 114 14.49 10.56 -14.40
N PHE A 115 14.35 9.91 -15.56
CA PHE A 115 15.37 9.87 -16.60
C PHE A 115 15.68 11.25 -17.16
N ILE A 116 14.65 12.01 -17.60
CA ILE A 116 14.85 13.31 -18.24
C ILE A 116 15.43 14.33 -17.26
N VAL A 117 14.90 14.39 -16.03
CA VAL A 117 15.40 15.29 -15.00
C VAL A 117 16.86 14.98 -14.68
N LYS A 118 17.22 13.70 -14.47
CA LYS A 118 18.61 13.29 -14.25
C LYS A 118 19.51 13.66 -15.43
N PHE A 119 19.08 13.37 -16.66
CA PHE A 119 19.88 13.63 -17.88
C PHE A 119 20.20 15.10 -18.04
N ILE A 120 19.21 16.00 -17.83
CA ILE A 120 19.37 17.43 -18.01
C ILE A 120 20.09 18.09 -16.82
N THR A 121 19.75 17.68 -15.60
CA THR A 121 20.26 18.36 -14.39
C THR A 121 21.59 17.80 -13.91
N LYS A 122 21.93 16.58 -14.31
CA LYS A 122 23.10 15.81 -13.85
C LYS A 122 23.14 15.60 -12.32
N LYS A 123 21.98 15.76 -11.65
CA LYS A 123 21.87 15.54 -10.21
C LYS A 123 21.72 14.06 -9.88
N PRO A 124 22.25 13.59 -8.73
CA PRO A 124 22.01 12.23 -8.24
C PRO A 124 20.52 11.92 -8.17
N LEU A 125 20.16 10.72 -8.61
CA LEU A 125 18.79 10.24 -8.66
C LEU A 125 18.60 9.04 -7.73
N ILE A 126 17.66 9.18 -6.80
CA ILE A 126 17.09 8.06 -6.03
C ILE A 126 15.77 7.69 -6.69
N PHE A 127 15.61 6.42 -7.09
CA PHE A 127 14.34 5.92 -7.61
C PHE A 127 13.71 4.97 -6.59
N ASP A 128 12.58 5.39 -6.00
CA ASP A 128 11.84 4.64 -4.96
C ASP A 128 10.80 3.73 -5.62
N ILE A 129 11.04 2.41 -5.53
CA ILE A 129 10.26 1.36 -6.17
C ILE A 129 9.31 0.75 -5.14
N ARG A 130 8.01 0.93 -5.36
CA ARG A 130 6.99 0.45 -4.43
C ARG A 130 6.13 -0.67 -4.99
N ASP A 131 6.19 -0.85 -6.29
CA ASP A 131 5.50 -1.90 -7.02
C ASP A 131 6.32 -2.29 -8.25
N ILE A 132 6.32 -3.57 -8.58
CA ILE A 132 7.02 -4.10 -9.75
C ILE A 132 6.11 -4.02 -10.97
N TRP A 133 6.30 -2.98 -11.74
CA TRP A 133 5.55 -2.73 -12.95
C TRP A 133 6.42 -2.98 -14.20
N PRO A 134 5.95 -3.68 -15.23
CA PRO A 134 4.57 -4.02 -15.58
C PRO A 134 4.04 -5.36 -15.02
N ASP A 135 4.83 -6.13 -14.29
CA ASP A 135 4.45 -7.48 -13.87
C ASP A 135 3.23 -7.50 -12.92
N SER A 136 3.07 -6.51 -12.03
CA SER A 136 1.90 -6.40 -11.17
C SER A 136 0.60 -6.19 -11.97
N ALA A 137 0.66 -5.45 -13.10
CA ALA A 137 -0.49 -5.29 -14.00
C ALA A 137 -0.85 -6.60 -14.73
N VAL A 138 0.15 -7.44 -15.02
CA VAL A 138 -0.08 -8.80 -15.57
C VAL A 138 -0.74 -9.69 -14.52
N ALA A 139 -0.27 -9.66 -13.29
CA ALA A 139 -0.82 -10.47 -12.20
C ALA A 139 -2.32 -10.25 -11.97
N ILE A 140 -2.80 -9.02 -12.13
CA ILE A 140 -4.22 -8.66 -12.03
C ILE A 140 -4.95 -8.68 -13.39
N LYS A 141 -4.38 -9.34 -14.39
CA LYS A 141 -4.96 -9.52 -15.75
C LYS A 141 -5.30 -8.21 -16.49
N LYS A 142 -4.68 -7.08 -16.12
CA LYS A 142 -4.87 -5.79 -16.81
C LYS A 142 -3.96 -5.63 -18.02
N LEU A 143 -2.88 -6.39 -18.11
CA LEU A 143 -1.89 -6.35 -19.18
C LEU A 143 -1.52 -7.77 -19.61
N SER A 144 -1.28 -7.98 -20.90
CA SER A 144 -0.77 -9.25 -21.41
C SER A 144 0.75 -9.29 -21.39
N LYS A 145 1.32 -10.35 -20.81
CA LYS A 145 2.79 -10.54 -20.75
C LYS A 145 3.44 -10.67 -22.14
N LYS A 146 2.67 -11.14 -23.15
CA LYS A 146 3.15 -11.29 -24.54
C LYS A 146 2.98 -10.03 -25.37
N GLY A 147 2.39 -8.94 -24.82
CA GLY A 147 2.06 -7.72 -25.56
C GLY A 147 3.26 -6.79 -25.74
N LEU A 148 3.26 -6.00 -26.83
CA LEU A 148 4.28 -4.97 -27.11
C LEU A 148 4.40 -3.95 -25.96
N VAL A 149 3.25 -3.56 -25.37
CA VAL A 149 3.20 -2.62 -24.23
C VAL A 149 3.96 -3.18 -23.02
N TYR A 150 3.79 -4.46 -22.70
CA TYR A 150 4.55 -5.10 -21.63
C TYR A 150 6.05 -5.06 -21.91
N ASN A 151 6.48 -5.49 -23.11
CA ASN A 151 7.88 -5.52 -23.48
C ASN A 151 8.52 -4.13 -23.47
N PHE A 152 7.79 -3.11 -23.91
CA PHE A 152 8.25 -1.73 -23.84
C PHE A 152 8.48 -1.27 -22.39
N PHE A 153 7.48 -1.42 -21.52
CA PHE A 153 7.63 -1.00 -20.12
C PHE A 153 8.63 -1.86 -19.34
N LYS A 154 8.83 -3.12 -19.73
CA LYS A 154 9.87 -3.96 -19.14
C LYS A 154 11.28 -3.44 -19.47
N LYS A 155 11.48 -2.91 -20.66
CA LYS A 155 12.72 -2.21 -21.04
C LYS A 155 12.89 -0.90 -20.26
N VAL A 156 11.81 -0.13 -20.09
CA VAL A 156 11.80 1.12 -19.31
C VAL A 156 12.16 0.83 -17.84
N GLU A 157 11.56 -0.20 -17.24
CA GLU A 157 11.87 -0.66 -15.89
C GLU A 157 13.36 -0.97 -15.74
N LYS A 158 13.88 -1.87 -16.58
CA LYS A 158 15.31 -2.23 -16.54
C LYS A 158 16.21 -1.01 -16.71
N TYR A 159 15.87 -0.13 -17.65
CA TYR A 159 16.66 1.05 -17.94
C TYR A 159 16.73 2.02 -16.76
N ILE A 160 15.58 2.35 -16.15
CA ILE A 160 15.58 3.30 -15.01
C ILE A 160 16.30 2.69 -13.80
N TYR A 161 16.15 1.40 -13.53
CA TYR A 161 16.87 0.74 -12.44
C TYR A 161 18.39 0.77 -12.67
N THR A 162 18.84 0.54 -13.90
CA THR A 162 20.27 0.59 -14.25
C THR A 162 20.83 2.03 -14.18
N LYS A 163 20.04 3.04 -14.55
CA LYS A 163 20.52 4.43 -14.65
C LYS A 163 20.36 5.26 -13.39
N SER A 164 19.57 4.81 -12.41
CA SER A 164 19.47 5.48 -11.10
C SER A 164 20.76 5.33 -10.31
N ASP A 165 21.14 6.34 -9.52
CA ASP A 165 22.34 6.28 -8.68
C ASP A 165 22.08 5.43 -7.44
N TYR A 166 20.89 5.58 -6.85
CA TYR A 166 20.39 4.77 -5.75
C TYR A 166 19.00 4.25 -6.05
N LEU A 167 18.71 3.07 -5.54
CA LEU A 167 17.39 2.45 -5.61
C LEU A 167 16.89 2.15 -4.21
N THR A 168 15.61 2.42 -3.96
CA THR A 168 14.94 1.99 -2.75
C THR A 168 13.76 1.09 -3.10
N CYS A 169 13.46 0.14 -2.24
CA CYS A 169 12.35 -0.79 -2.43
C CYS A 169 11.70 -1.13 -1.07
N VAL A 170 10.59 -1.87 -1.09
CA VAL A 170 9.74 -2.04 0.10
C VAL A 170 9.83 -3.42 0.75
N ALA A 171 10.68 -4.33 0.21
CA ALA A 171 10.82 -5.69 0.72
C ALA A 171 12.16 -6.29 0.26
N GLU A 172 12.69 -7.25 1.03
CA GLU A 172 13.94 -7.95 0.70
C GLU A 172 13.87 -8.74 -0.62
N PRO A 173 12.81 -9.51 -0.90
CA PRO A 173 12.69 -10.20 -2.18
C PRO A 173 12.61 -9.24 -3.38
N MET A 174 12.05 -8.04 -3.18
CA MET A 174 12.03 -7.00 -4.22
C MET A 174 13.43 -6.48 -4.51
N ARG A 175 14.26 -6.29 -3.47
CA ARG A 175 15.67 -5.92 -3.64
C ARG A 175 16.41 -6.91 -4.51
N ASP A 176 16.25 -8.21 -4.23
CA ASP A 176 16.94 -9.26 -4.98
C ASP A 176 16.47 -9.30 -6.45
N TYR A 177 15.17 -9.13 -6.70
CA TYR A 177 14.64 -8.98 -8.05
C TYR A 177 15.25 -7.77 -8.78
N ILE A 178 15.29 -6.60 -8.14
CA ILE A 178 15.85 -5.36 -8.72
C ILE A 178 17.35 -5.54 -8.98
N ARG A 179 18.09 -6.14 -8.05
CA ARG A 179 19.53 -6.44 -8.21
C ARG A 179 19.77 -7.32 -9.44
N ASN A 180 19.01 -8.39 -9.60
CA ASN A 180 19.13 -9.29 -10.75
C ASN A 180 18.82 -8.60 -12.08
N LEU A 181 17.85 -7.66 -12.09
CA LEU A 181 17.46 -6.95 -13.31
C LEU A 181 18.43 -5.82 -13.67
N SER A 182 18.94 -5.07 -12.70
CA SER A 182 19.77 -3.87 -12.88
C SER A 182 21.26 -4.12 -12.80
N GLN A 183 21.69 -5.23 -12.18
CA GLN A 183 23.09 -5.56 -11.85
C GLN A 183 23.72 -4.48 -10.96
N LYS A 184 22.94 -3.92 -10.02
CA LYS A 184 23.38 -2.88 -9.07
C LYS A 184 23.31 -3.37 -7.64
N ASP A 185 24.21 -2.84 -6.79
CA ASP A 185 24.24 -3.10 -5.35
C ASP A 185 23.72 -1.94 -4.51
N ASN A 186 23.66 -0.73 -5.07
CA ASN A 186 23.13 0.47 -4.39
C ASN A 186 21.60 0.40 -4.27
N ILE A 187 21.10 -0.63 -3.58
CA ILE A 187 19.67 -0.88 -3.37
C ILE A 187 19.41 -1.05 -1.88
N LYS A 188 18.57 -0.19 -1.32
CA LYS A 188 18.17 -0.25 0.09
C LYS A 188 16.71 -0.64 0.24
N VAL A 189 16.45 -1.55 1.19
CA VAL A 189 15.07 -1.87 1.58
C VAL A 189 14.61 -0.87 2.62
N ILE A 190 13.54 -0.17 2.29
CA ILE A 190 12.86 0.78 3.16
C ILE A 190 11.40 0.35 3.26
N TYR A 191 11.08 -0.35 4.31
CA TYR A 191 9.75 -0.89 4.54
C TYR A 191 8.67 0.20 4.59
N ASN A 192 7.44 -0.14 4.21
CA ASN A 192 6.32 0.78 4.34
C ASN A 192 6.09 1.24 5.78
N GLY A 193 6.28 0.35 6.74
CA GLY A 193 6.26 0.64 8.16
C GLY A 193 4.97 1.28 8.70
N VAL A 194 4.93 1.51 9.98
CA VAL A 194 3.83 2.15 10.70
C VAL A 194 4.24 3.50 11.29
N THR A 195 3.28 4.40 11.49
CA THR A 195 3.51 5.66 12.20
C THR A 195 3.65 5.42 13.70
N ASP A 196 4.43 6.28 14.37
CA ASP A 196 4.54 6.22 15.83
C ASP A 196 3.18 6.48 16.50
N GLU A 197 2.33 7.34 15.89
CA GLU A 197 0.95 7.57 16.33
C GLU A 197 0.13 6.27 16.37
N LEU A 198 0.25 5.43 15.33
CA LEU A 198 -0.47 4.16 15.25
C LEU A 198 0.10 3.12 16.22
N LEU A 199 1.42 3.12 16.42
CA LEU A 199 2.06 2.27 17.44
C LEU A 199 1.65 2.64 18.87
N ASN A 200 1.48 3.92 19.15
CA ASN A 200 1.10 4.42 20.46
C ASN A 200 -0.42 4.40 20.69
N LEU A 201 -1.17 3.85 19.72
CA LEU A 201 -2.61 3.71 19.87
C LEU A 201 -2.92 2.86 21.13
N ASN A 202 -3.80 3.39 21.96
CA ASN A 202 -4.36 2.62 23.07
C ASN A 202 -5.30 1.55 22.50
N THR A 203 -4.87 0.29 22.58
CA THR A 203 -5.62 -0.87 22.09
C THR A 203 -6.36 -1.59 23.23
N ASN A 204 -6.48 -0.95 24.42
CA ASN A 204 -7.29 -1.52 25.50
C ASN A 204 -8.72 -1.70 24.99
N LYS A 205 -9.03 -2.94 24.65
CA LYS A 205 -10.39 -3.35 24.33
C LYS A 205 -11.19 -3.26 25.63
N SER A 206 -12.23 -2.42 25.66
CA SER A 206 -13.32 -2.65 26.59
C SER A 206 -13.72 -4.12 26.40
N LYS A 207 -13.96 -4.85 27.48
CA LYS A 207 -14.41 -6.25 27.40
C LYS A 207 -15.65 -6.30 26.53
N PHE A 208 -15.46 -6.62 25.25
CA PHE A 208 -16.58 -6.93 24.37
C PHE A 208 -17.17 -8.26 24.83
N ASP A 209 -18.46 -8.30 24.85
CA ASP A 209 -19.19 -9.53 25.05
C ASP A 209 -19.09 -10.37 23.75
N TYR A 210 -18.01 -11.14 23.66
CA TYR A 210 -17.72 -11.98 22.49
C TYR A 210 -18.81 -13.03 22.24
N GLU A 211 -19.67 -13.30 23.23
CA GLU A 211 -20.76 -14.25 23.09
C GLU A 211 -21.93 -13.67 22.29
N LYS A 212 -22.05 -12.34 22.18
CA LYS A 212 -23.13 -11.70 21.44
C LYS A 212 -22.85 -11.62 19.95
N ASP A 213 -21.72 -10.98 19.54
CA ASP A 213 -21.41 -10.72 18.12
C ASP A 213 -19.92 -10.86 17.86
N PHE A 214 -19.56 -11.60 16.82
CA PHE A 214 -18.17 -11.83 16.42
C PHE A 214 -17.87 -11.27 15.04
N PHE A 215 -16.92 -10.35 14.94
CA PHE A 215 -16.63 -9.60 13.72
C PHE A 215 -15.31 -10.01 13.08
N TYR A 216 -15.38 -10.45 11.84
CA TYR A 216 -14.27 -10.53 10.91
C TYR A 216 -14.26 -9.28 10.05
N THR A 217 -13.11 -8.60 9.90
CA THR A 217 -13.07 -7.34 9.17
C THR A 217 -11.96 -7.31 8.13
N TYR A 218 -12.33 -6.96 6.92
CA TYR A 218 -11.43 -6.52 5.86
C TYR A 218 -11.61 -5.03 5.62
N ALA A 219 -10.52 -4.27 5.52
CA ALA A 219 -10.59 -2.87 5.14
C ALA A 219 -9.57 -2.53 4.05
N GLY A 220 -10.03 -1.89 2.97
CA GLY A 220 -9.20 -1.36 1.88
C GLY A 220 -9.78 -1.58 0.49
N ASN A 221 -8.92 -1.55 -0.52
CA ASN A 221 -9.33 -1.68 -1.91
C ASN A 221 -9.99 -3.03 -2.20
N ILE A 222 -11.21 -3.03 -2.73
CA ILE A 222 -11.94 -4.23 -3.18
C ILE A 222 -11.66 -4.42 -4.68
N GLY A 223 -10.52 -5.05 -4.97
CA GLY A 223 -10.04 -5.24 -6.34
C GLY A 223 -9.71 -6.70 -6.67
N HIS A 224 -9.35 -6.96 -7.92
CA HIS A 224 -9.04 -8.31 -8.41
C HIS A 224 -7.98 -9.04 -7.58
N ALA A 225 -6.96 -8.32 -7.10
CA ALA A 225 -5.87 -8.94 -6.34
C ALA A 225 -6.33 -9.48 -4.97
N GLN A 226 -7.37 -8.94 -4.40
CA GLN A 226 -7.88 -9.33 -3.08
C GLN A 226 -8.82 -10.52 -3.14
N ASP A 227 -9.46 -10.77 -4.29
CA ASP A 227 -10.42 -11.87 -4.50
C ASP A 227 -11.43 -12.03 -3.34
N ILE A 228 -12.13 -10.91 -3.05
CA ILE A 228 -13.12 -10.87 -1.96
C ILE A 228 -14.29 -11.85 -2.23
N ILE A 229 -14.53 -12.22 -3.49
CA ILE A 229 -15.52 -13.25 -3.84
C ILE A 229 -15.22 -14.58 -3.13
N THR A 230 -13.96 -15.01 -3.14
CA THR A 230 -13.55 -16.23 -2.43
C THR A 230 -13.74 -16.08 -0.91
N VAL A 231 -13.47 -14.89 -0.35
CA VAL A 231 -13.69 -14.60 1.08
C VAL A 231 -15.17 -14.69 1.45
N VAL A 232 -16.08 -14.07 0.70
CA VAL A 232 -17.52 -14.10 1.00
C VAL A 232 -18.12 -15.49 0.81
N LYS A 233 -17.65 -16.26 -0.17
CA LYS A 233 -18.03 -17.68 -0.34
C LYS A 233 -17.65 -18.51 0.88
N ALA A 234 -16.41 -18.37 1.33
CA ALA A 234 -15.91 -19.10 2.48
C ALA A 234 -16.67 -18.72 3.77
N PHE A 235 -16.96 -17.42 3.94
CA PHE A 235 -17.73 -16.96 5.08
C PHE A 235 -19.17 -17.46 5.08
N SER A 236 -19.83 -17.47 3.93
CA SER A 236 -21.17 -18.04 3.78
C SER A 236 -21.19 -19.56 4.09
N LYS A 237 -20.18 -20.31 3.62
CA LYS A 237 -20.02 -21.72 3.96
C LYS A 237 -19.82 -21.90 5.47
N PHE A 238 -18.94 -21.12 6.09
CA PHE A 238 -18.73 -21.12 7.55
C PHE A 238 -20.04 -20.87 8.31
N LEU A 239 -20.87 -19.90 7.91
CA LEU A 239 -22.16 -19.63 8.52
C LEU A 239 -23.13 -20.79 8.37
N SER A 240 -23.16 -21.47 7.21
CA SER A 240 -24.02 -22.61 6.98
C SER A 240 -23.68 -23.82 7.87
N GLU A 241 -22.40 -23.99 8.17
CA GLU A 241 -21.90 -25.04 9.08
C GLU A 241 -22.06 -24.66 10.57
N ASN A 242 -22.18 -23.35 10.88
CA ASN A 242 -22.25 -22.80 12.23
C ASN A 242 -23.48 -21.89 12.45
N LYS A 243 -24.68 -22.39 12.13
CA LYS A 243 -25.93 -21.60 12.07
C LYS A 243 -26.29 -20.81 13.32
N ASN A 244 -25.90 -21.31 14.49
CA ASN A 244 -26.25 -20.71 15.79
C ASN A 244 -25.23 -19.66 16.27
N LYS A 245 -24.22 -19.31 15.45
CA LYS A 245 -23.18 -18.36 15.81
C LYS A 245 -23.48 -16.97 15.24
N ASN A 246 -23.40 -15.93 16.06
CA ASN A 246 -23.58 -14.55 15.65
C ASN A 246 -22.27 -13.98 15.08
N CYS A 247 -21.89 -14.42 13.89
CA CYS A 247 -20.68 -13.99 13.21
C CYS A 247 -20.99 -13.07 12.04
N TYR A 248 -20.21 -12.04 11.88
CA TYR A 248 -20.36 -11.00 10.85
C TYR A 248 -19.05 -10.77 10.08
N LEU A 249 -19.17 -10.50 8.79
CA LEU A 249 -18.05 -10.10 7.93
C LEU A 249 -18.22 -8.64 7.52
N ASN A 250 -17.36 -7.77 8.04
CA ASN A 250 -17.29 -6.37 7.65
C ASN A 250 -16.33 -6.19 6.47
N LEU A 251 -16.80 -5.61 5.38
CA LEU A 251 -16.05 -5.27 4.18
C LEU A 251 -16.06 -3.76 4.00
N ILE A 252 -14.98 -3.09 4.42
CA ILE A 252 -14.87 -1.63 4.46
C ILE A 252 -13.99 -1.16 3.31
N GLY A 253 -14.49 -0.28 2.48
CA GLY A 253 -13.70 0.32 1.41
C GLY A 253 -14.41 0.36 0.06
N ASN A 254 -13.63 0.70 -0.96
CA ASN A 254 -14.10 0.83 -2.32
C ASN A 254 -13.15 0.12 -3.30
N GLY A 255 -13.56 -0.02 -4.55
CA GLY A 255 -12.74 -0.64 -5.58
C GLY A 255 -13.52 -1.17 -6.76
N PRO A 256 -12.83 -1.56 -7.85
CA PRO A 256 -13.48 -1.96 -9.09
C PRO A 256 -14.32 -3.23 -9.01
N GLU A 257 -14.11 -4.05 -7.97
CA GLU A 257 -14.88 -5.30 -7.77
C GLU A 257 -16.02 -5.16 -6.74
N LYS A 258 -16.18 -4.00 -6.09
CA LYS A 258 -17.14 -3.83 -5.00
C LYS A 258 -18.57 -4.21 -5.41
N GLU A 259 -19.06 -3.64 -6.51
CA GLU A 259 -20.41 -3.92 -7.01
C GLU A 259 -20.59 -5.42 -7.39
N ASN A 260 -19.56 -6.01 -8.02
CA ASN A 260 -19.57 -7.42 -8.37
C ASN A 260 -19.65 -8.30 -7.13
N VAL A 261 -18.87 -8.03 -6.10
CA VAL A 261 -18.89 -8.76 -4.82
C VAL A 261 -20.23 -8.58 -4.10
N MET A 262 -20.76 -7.36 -4.05
CA MET A 262 -22.08 -7.08 -3.44
C MET A 262 -23.20 -7.86 -4.14
N ASN A 263 -23.25 -7.82 -5.46
CA ASN A 263 -24.27 -8.53 -6.23
C ASN A 263 -24.14 -10.05 -6.05
N PHE A 264 -22.91 -10.55 -6.05
CA PHE A 264 -22.65 -11.96 -5.82
C PHE A 264 -23.08 -12.41 -4.42
N SER A 265 -22.78 -11.62 -3.38
CA SER A 265 -23.09 -11.97 -1.99
C SER A 265 -24.58 -12.06 -1.69
N ARG A 266 -25.46 -11.33 -2.42
CA ARG A 266 -26.93 -11.35 -2.23
C ARG A 266 -27.56 -12.72 -2.32
N ASN A 267 -26.96 -13.64 -3.08
CA ASN A 267 -27.45 -14.98 -3.31
C ASN A 267 -26.81 -16.02 -2.37
N LEU A 268 -26.00 -15.59 -1.41
CA LEU A 268 -25.33 -16.48 -0.47
C LEU A 268 -26.15 -16.68 0.81
N PHE A 269 -25.99 -17.83 1.45
CA PHE A 269 -26.50 -18.06 2.79
C PHE A 269 -25.87 -17.10 3.80
N GLY A 270 -26.69 -16.48 4.66
CA GLY A 270 -26.20 -15.53 5.66
C GLY A 270 -25.74 -14.20 5.07
N ASN A 271 -26.27 -13.81 3.91
CA ASN A 271 -25.90 -12.57 3.23
C ASN A 271 -26.15 -11.32 4.10
N GLU A 272 -27.15 -11.32 4.98
CA GLU A 272 -27.45 -10.27 5.94
C GLU A 272 -26.34 -10.03 6.98
N ARG A 273 -25.44 -11.00 7.12
CA ARG A 273 -24.26 -10.93 8.01
C ARG A 273 -22.97 -10.50 7.29
N ILE A 274 -23.06 -10.23 5.97
CA ILE A 274 -21.98 -9.68 5.16
C ILE A 274 -22.24 -8.18 4.98
N ILE A 275 -21.53 -7.35 5.74
CA ILE A 275 -21.78 -5.93 5.86
C ILE A 275 -20.79 -5.15 4.99
N PHE A 276 -21.30 -4.41 4.02
CA PHE A 276 -20.49 -3.52 3.18
C PHE A 276 -20.55 -2.09 3.72
N LYS A 277 -19.39 -1.51 3.95
CA LYS A 277 -19.24 -0.11 4.37
C LYS A 277 -18.44 0.66 3.31
N GLU A 278 -18.74 1.95 3.19
CA GLU A 278 -17.96 2.85 2.33
C GLU A 278 -16.55 3.08 2.88
N GLU A 279 -15.69 3.62 2.04
CA GLU A 279 -14.37 4.08 2.46
C GLU A 279 -14.53 5.21 3.49
N VAL A 280 -13.89 5.05 4.65
CA VAL A 280 -13.95 6.00 5.76
C VAL A 280 -12.57 6.61 6.03
N GLN A 281 -12.56 7.76 6.71
CA GLN A 281 -11.29 8.39 7.11
C GLN A 281 -10.50 7.53 8.11
N LYS A 282 -9.17 7.72 8.16
CA LYS A 282 -8.27 6.94 9.02
C LYS A 282 -8.75 6.83 10.47
N LYS A 283 -9.26 7.92 11.04
CA LYS A 283 -9.72 7.95 12.45
C LYS A 283 -10.93 7.03 12.69
N GLU A 284 -11.87 7.03 11.75
CA GLU A 284 -13.05 6.15 11.83
C GLU A 284 -12.68 4.70 11.51
N LEU A 285 -11.83 4.49 10.51
CA LEU A 285 -11.32 3.16 10.21
C LEU A 285 -10.64 2.52 11.42
N ARG A 286 -9.86 3.28 12.18
CA ARG A 286 -9.23 2.80 13.42
C ARG A 286 -10.26 2.29 14.43
N LYS A 287 -11.38 3.00 14.60
CA LYS A 287 -12.47 2.55 15.48
C LYS A 287 -13.06 1.23 14.98
N GLU A 288 -13.40 1.16 13.70
CA GLU A 288 -13.96 -0.06 13.09
C GLU A 288 -13.02 -1.26 13.26
N LEU A 289 -11.71 -1.06 13.07
CA LEU A 289 -10.74 -2.13 13.26
C LEU A 289 -10.61 -2.54 14.74
N LEU A 290 -10.67 -1.61 15.67
CA LEU A 290 -10.62 -1.92 17.12
C LEU A 290 -11.85 -2.72 17.58
N PHE A 291 -13.01 -2.56 16.93
CA PHE A 291 -14.21 -3.34 17.18
C PHE A 291 -14.19 -4.74 16.56
N SER A 292 -13.14 -5.08 15.82
CA SER A 292 -13.01 -6.37 15.17
C SER A 292 -12.39 -7.42 16.08
N HIS A 293 -12.80 -8.67 15.89
CA HIS A 293 -12.22 -9.82 16.58
C HIS A 293 -11.08 -10.42 15.75
N VAL A 294 -11.23 -10.45 14.43
CA VAL A 294 -10.24 -10.96 13.50
C VAL A 294 -10.13 -10.03 12.29
N LEU A 295 -8.91 -9.71 11.88
CA LEU A 295 -8.63 -8.94 10.68
C LEU A 295 -8.26 -9.87 9.52
N ILE A 296 -8.65 -9.50 8.29
CA ILE A 296 -8.42 -10.33 7.11
C ILE A 296 -7.52 -9.61 6.11
N ILE A 297 -6.47 -10.29 5.62
CA ILE A 297 -5.59 -9.81 4.55
C ILE A 297 -5.60 -10.81 3.39
N PRO A 298 -6.59 -10.75 2.51
CA PRO A 298 -6.67 -11.64 1.37
C PRO A 298 -5.84 -11.09 0.20
N LEU A 299 -5.13 -11.97 -0.48
CA LEU A 299 -4.36 -11.66 -1.69
C LEU A 299 -4.20 -12.93 -2.53
N ILE A 300 -4.47 -12.84 -3.84
CA ILE A 300 -4.25 -13.95 -4.76
C ILE A 300 -2.79 -14.37 -4.78
N LYS A 301 -2.56 -15.66 -4.99
CA LYS A 301 -1.22 -16.19 -5.15
C LYS A 301 -0.64 -15.75 -6.49
N SER A 302 0.47 -15.00 -6.44
CA SER A 302 1.24 -14.61 -7.61
C SER A 302 2.71 -14.45 -7.23
N ASP A 303 3.62 -14.82 -8.13
CA ASP A 303 5.05 -14.68 -7.85
C ASP A 303 5.45 -13.22 -7.67
N ILE A 304 4.80 -12.30 -8.38
CA ILE A 304 5.09 -10.87 -8.23
C ILE A 304 4.64 -10.31 -6.86
N PHE A 305 3.55 -10.82 -6.31
CA PHE A 305 3.08 -10.37 -5.00
C PHE A 305 3.89 -10.95 -3.84
N LYS A 306 4.70 -11.99 -4.08
CA LYS A 306 5.71 -12.44 -3.10
C LYS A 306 6.84 -11.44 -2.90
N LEU A 307 7.06 -10.56 -3.88
CA LEU A 307 8.13 -9.56 -3.85
C LEU A 307 7.75 -8.30 -3.07
N THR A 308 6.48 -8.15 -2.67
CA THR A 308 5.98 -6.97 -1.97
C THR A 308 5.34 -7.35 -0.63
N ILE A 309 5.27 -6.38 0.27
CA ILE A 309 4.55 -6.51 1.53
C ILE A 309 3.37 -5.53 1.51
N PRO A 310 2.11 -6.02 1.52
CA PRO A 310 0.95 -5.14 1.65
C PRO A 310 1.06 -4.29 2.92
N SER A 311 0.80 -2.98 2.82
CA SER A 311 0.88 -2.06 3.97
C SER A 311 0.00 -2.49 5.15
N LYS A 312 -1.13 -3.16 4.86
CA LYS A 312 -2.02 -3.72 5.88
C LYS A 312 -1.34 -4.69 6.85
N VAL A 313 -0.27 -5.37 6.44
CA VAL A 313 0.50 -6.25 7.33
C VAL A 313 0.97 -5.46 8.55
N PHE A 314 1.62 -4.33 8.30
CA PHE A 314 2.15 -3.49 9.35
C PHE A 314 1.03 -2.78 10.14
N ASP A 315 0.07 -2.18 9.43
CA ASP A 315 -1.03 -1.44 10.05
C ASP A 315 -1.87 -2.36 10.97
N TYR A 316 -2.27 -3.54 10.49
CA TYR A 316 -3.12 -4.46 11.26
C TYR A 316 -2.43 -5.04 12.50
N MET A 317 -1.14 -5.31 12.41
CA MET A 317 -0.38 -5.83 13.55
C MET A 317 -0.34 -4.84 14.74
N THR A 318 -0.52 -3.52 14.49
CA THR A 318 -0.55 -2.52 15.58
C THR A 318 -1.78 -2.63 16.46
N PHE A 319 -2.90 -3.14 15.91
CA PHE A 319 -4.17 -3.23 16.64
C PHE A 319 -4.21 -4.38 17.66
N GLN A 320 -3.20 -5.25 17.66
CA GLN A 320 -3.16 -6.42 18.56
C GLN A 320 -4.44 -7.27 18.41
N ILE A 321 -4.80 -7.56 17.19
CA ILE A 321 -5.96 -8.37 16.79
C ILE A 321 -5.42 -9.57 15.99
N PRO A 322 -5.97 -10.78 16.16
CA PRO A 322 -5.65 -11.93 15.34
C PRO A 322 -5.87 -11.66 13.85
N ILE A 323 -5.01 -12.23 13.00
CA ILE A 323 -5.07 -11.99 11.56
C ILE A 323 -5.19 -13.31 10.79
N ILE A 324 -6.18 -13.39 9.89
CA ILE A 324 -6.23 -14.40 8.82
C ILE A 324 -5.63 -13.77 7.56
N SER A 325 -4.58 -14.37 7.01
CA SER A 325 -3.92 -13.82 5.82
C SER A 325 -3.62 -14.88 4.79
N THR A 326 -3.87 -14.58 3.52
CA THR A 326 -3.52 -15.48 2.41
C THR A 326 -2.29 -15.02 1.62
N ILE A 327 -1.59 -13.99 2.14
CA ILE A 327 -0.40 -13.47 1.50
C ILE A 327 0.75 -14.49 1.51
N SER A 328 1.72 -14.26 0.63
CA SER A 328 2.93 -15.07 0.49
C SER A 328 4.19 -14.19 0.60
N GLY A 329 5.37 -14.81 0.53
CA GLY A 329 6.64 -14.09 0.59
C GLY A 329 6.97 -13.56 1.99
N GLU A 330 7.72 -12.46 2.04
CA GLU A 330 8.22 -11.87 3.27
C GLU A 330 7.11 -11.40 4.22
N GLY A 331 5.99 -10.88 3.67
CA GLY A 331 4.86 -10.47 4.50
C GLY A 331 4.26 -11.65 5.29
N ARG A 332 4.17 -12.85 4.70
CA ARG A 332 3.79 -14.06 5.41
C ARG A 332 4.79 -14.41 6.51
N GLN A 333 6.08 -14.32 6.22
CA GLN A 333 7.13 -14.61 7.22
C GLN A 333 7.03 -13.66 8.43
N ILE A 334 6.73 -12.38 8.20
CA ILE A 334 6.54 -11.40 9.27
C ILE A 334 5.32 -11.77 10.12
N LEU A 335 4.16 -12.05 9.50
CA LEU A 335 2.93 -12.43 10.21
C LEU A 335 3.11 -13.72 11.01
N SER A 336 3.81 -14.71 10.45
CA SER A 336 4.01 -16.02 11.11
C SER A 336 4.94 -15.99 12.31
N LYS A 337 5.61 -14.86 12.59
CA LYS A 337 6.36 -14.66 13.83
C LYS A 337 5.44 -14.54 15.07
N SER A 338 4.15 -14.23 14.87
CA SER A 338 3.14 -14.20 15.92
C SER A 338 2.26 -15.43 15.85
N LYS A 339 2.06 -16.09 16.97
CA LYS A 339 1.13 -17.22 17.13
C LYS A 339 -0.35 -16.79 17.04
N SER A 340 -0.62 -15.49 17.02
CA SER A 340 -1.96 -14.92 16.86
C SER A 340 -2.48 -15.01 15.42
N ASN A 341 -1.61 -15.24 14.43
CA ASN A 341 -1.96 -15.13 13.03
C ASN A 341 -1.94 -16.49 12.34
N ILE A 342 -2.87 -16.69 11.41
CA ILE A 342 -2.90 -17.88 10.55
C ILE A 342 -2.79 -17.48 9.08
N ASN A 343 -2.19 -18.35 8.28
CA ASN A 343 -1.89 -18.08 6.88
C ASN A 343 -2.36 -19.22 5.97
N PRO A 344 -3.70 -19.36 5.77
CA PRO A 344 -4.28 -20.35 4.86
C PRO A 344 -3.97 -20.05 3.40
N LYS A 345 -4.34 -20.99 2.52
CA LYS A 345 -4.44 -20.69 1.09
C LYS A 345 -5.71 -19.88 0.83
N LEU A 346 -5.73 -19.14 -0.27
CA LEU A 346 -6.94 -18.43 -0.72
C LEU A 346 -7.86 -19.41 -1.49
N THR A 347 -8.46 -20.34 -0.77
CA THR A 347 -9.50 -21.26 -1.23
C THR A 347 -10.71 -21.15 -0.33
N VAL A 348 -11.87 -21.55 -0.82
CA VAL A 348 -13.10 -21.52 -0.01
C VAL A 348 -12.93 -22.41 1.21
N ASP A 349 -12.40 -23.62 1.05
CA ASP A 349 -12.30 -24.61 2.14
C ASP A 349 -11.28 -24.18 3.20
N ASP A 350 -10.05 -23.81 2.79
CA ASP A 350 -9.01 -23.36 3.75
C ASP A 350 -9.46 -22.11 4.55
N LEU A 351 -10.18 -21.18 3.90
CA LEU A 351 -10.72 -20.00 4.60
C LEU A 351 -11.90 -20.34 5.50
N THR A 352 -12.79 -21.26 5.10
CA THR A 352 -13.91 -21.72 5.94
C THR A 352 -13.37 -22.35 7.22
N GLU A 353 -12.38 -23.23 7.11
CA GLU A 353 -11.71 -23.85 8.25
C GLU A 353 -11.05 -22.77 9.12
N SER A 354 -10.39 -21.77 8.52
CA SER A 354 -9.77 -20.68 9.24
C SER A 354 -10.75 -19.79 9.99
N PHE A 355 -11.92 -19.51 9.44
CA PHE A 355 -13.00 -18.81 10.14
C PHE A 355 -13.47 -19.62 11.35
N SER A 356 -13.68 -20.91 11.19
CA SER A 356 -14.11 -21.82 12.26
C SER A 356 -13.06 -21.91 13.36
N ASP A 357 -11.80 -22.12 13.00
CA ASP A 357 -10.69 -22.24 13.96
C ASP A 357 -10.49 -20.94 14.76
N MET A 358 -10.51 -19.79 14.09
CA MET A 358 -10.40 -18.48 14.76
C MET A 358 -11.58 -18.22 15.71
N TYR A 359 -12.78 -18.64 15.37
CA TYR A 359 -13.92 -18.50 16.25
C TYR A 359 -13.84 -19.44 17.46
N MET A 360 -13.59 -20.72 17.21
CA MET A 360 -13.59 -21.74 18.28
C MET A 360 -12.43 -21.60 19.26
N ASN A 361 -11.30 -21.10 18.78
CA ASN A 361 -10.05 -20.94 19.55
C ASN A 361 -9.69 -19.48 19.76
N TYR A 362 -10.66 -18.56 19.75
CA TYR A 362 -10.40 -17.11 19.77
C TYR A 362 -9.53 -16.66 20.93
N GLU A 363 -9.83 -17.11 22.15
CA GLU A 363 -9.08 -16.75 23.36
C GLU A 363 -7.59 -17.11 23.24
N LYS A 364 -7.26 -18.25 22.68
CA LYS A 364 -5.88 -18.66 22.39
C LYS A 364 -5.19 -17.68 21.45
N TYR A 365 -5.83 -17.35 20.32
CA TYR A 365 -5.26 -16.42 19.35
C TYR A 365 -5.15 -15.00 19.89
N ASN A 366 -6.16 -14.54 20.62
CA ASN A 366 -6.20 -13.21 21.21
C ASN A 366 -5.12 -13.05 22.29
N THR A 367 -4.82 -14.07 23.09
CA THR A 367 -3.73 -14.07 24.08
C THR A 367 -2.38 -13.76 23.42
N TYR A 368 -2.13 -14.28 22.21
CA TYR A 368 -0.89 -14.02 21.48
C TYR A 368 -0.90 -12.73 20.67
N SER A 369 -2.01 -12.00 20.61
CA SER A 369 -2.17 -10.82 19.73
C SER A 369 -1.21 -9.68 20.08
N THR A 370 -0.77 -9.57 21.33
CA THR A 370 0.26 -8.61 21.76
C THR A 370 1.60 -8.81 21.04
N GLN A 371 1.91 -10.03 20.60
CA GLN A 371 3.12 -10.32 19.81
C GLN A 371 3.13 -9.54 18.48
N ASN A 372 1.96 -9.27 17.89
CA ASN A 372 1.85 -8.50 16.66
C ASN A 372 2.50 -7.12 16.82
N LYS A 373 2.18 -6.40 17.90
CA LYS A 373 2.73 -5.07 18.17
C LYS A 373 4.24 -5.11 18.42
N LEU A 374 4.73 -6.10 19.17
CA LEU A 374 6.16 -6.27 19.42
C LEU A 374 6.96 -6.52 18.14
N ILE A 375 6.39 -7.25 17.18
CA ILE A 375 7.04 -7.53 15.91
C ILE A 375 7.08 -6.27 15.06
N VAL A 376 5.96 -5.54 14.96
CA VAL A 376 5.84 -4.39 14.04
C VAL A 376 6.61 -3.16 14.52
N GLN A 377 6.97 -3.07 15.80
CA GLN A 377 7.83 -2.00 16.36
C GLN A 377 9.18 -1.86 15.64
N LYS A 378 9.66 -2.91 14.98
CA LYS A 378 10.89 -2.86 14.17
C LYS A 378 10.67 -2.16 12.81
N TYR A 379 9.42 -2.01 12.40
CA TYR A 379 9.04 -1.48 11.09
C TYR A 379 8.31 -0.14 11.25
N THR A 380 9.02 0.89 11.71
CA THR A 380 8.45 2.23 11.92
C THR A 380 8.78 3.17 10.76
N ARG A 381 7.97 4.21 10.58
CA ARG A 381 8.27 5.31 9.66
C ARG A 381 9.53 6.06 10.08
N THR A 382 9.74 6.20 11.38
CA THR A 382 10.96 6.79 11.93
C THR A 382 12.20 6.01 11.50
N ASN A 383 12.19 4.68 11.59
CA ASN A 383 13.30 3.85 11.09
C ASN A 383 13.47 4.00 9.56
N SER A 384 12.37 4.04 8.81
CA SER A 384 12.41 4.27 7.35
C SER A 384 13.05 5.61 7.00
N ASN A 385 12.74 6.68 7.75
CA ASN A 385 13.32 8.00 7.54
C ASN A 385 14.82 8.03 7.88
N ILE A 386 15.26 7.34 8.94
CA ILE A 386 16.67 7.19 9.26
C ILE A 386 17.44 6.54 8.11
N GLU A 387 16.88 5.49 7.50
CA GLU A 387 17.52 4.84 6.35
C GLU A 387 17.56 5.74 5.12
N PHE A 388 16.53 6.55 4.85
CA PHE A 388 16.58 7.57 3.79
C PHE A 388 17.66 8.60 4.05
N ILE A 389 17.78 9.10 5.27
CA ILE A 389 18.82 10.09 5.65
C ILE A 389 20.22 9.50 5.45
N LYS A 390 20.44 8.23 5.77
CA LYS A 390 21.73 7.56 5.51
C LYS A 390 22.08 7.58 4.01
N ILE A 391 21.11 7.23 3.15
CA ILE A 391 21.30 7.28 1.69
C ILE A 391 21.63 8.70 1.23
N LEU A 392 20.91 9.71 1.71
CA LEU A 392 21.14 11.10 1.34
C LEU A 392 22.55 11.57 1.76
N ASN A 393 23.00 11.16 2.93
CA ASN A 393 24.36 11.47 3.42
C ASN A 393 25.46 10.72 2.65
N GLU A 394 25.21 9.49 2.21
CA GLU A 394 26.13 8.73 1.35
C GLU A 394 26.28 9.37 -0.04
N ILE A 395 25.21 9.93 -0.60
CA ILE A 395 25.22 10.60 -1.91
C ILE A 395 25.93 11.97 -1.85
N ASN A 396 25.87 12.64 -0.71
CA ASN A 396 26.42 13.99 -0.55
C ASN A 396 27.91 14.01 -0.18
N LYS A 397 28.52 12.85 0.05
CA LYS A 397 29.96 12.66 0.22
C LYS A 397 30.67 12.55 -1.14
#